data_96257810085f2fa077675f72346c2ee2
#
_entry.id   96257810085f2fa077675f72346c2ee2
#
_cell.length_a   1.000
_cell.length_b   1.000
_cell.length_c   1.000
_cell.angle_alpha   90.00
_cell.angle_beta   90.00
_cell.angle_gamma   90.00
#
_symmetry.space_group_name_H-M   'P 1'
#
loop_
_entity.id
_entity.type
_entity.pdbx_description
1 polymer ?
#
loop_
_entity_poly.entity_id
_entity_poly.type
_entity_poly.pdbx_seq_one_letter_code
_entity_poly.pdbx_strand_id
1 'polypeptide(L)'
;MCKNKNFFKYFLEKDGREVKMGDDIKLTQKEETPLGDAIISISMTIDEDNIEKLVKHGFVVKKRIQDCEKKIPDDMYYYIRRLADKLEWHYDTTVYVINCMRHVMPAIAFQMLLKEIALWMEQNLDDKPIAKNEAVFYFDITNGKICRGYTQGIKNFSTFAAFSSQEHAEKAKEILKELYNEIYG
;
A
#
# COMPACT_ATOMS: atom_id res chain seq x y z
N MET A 1 -16.73 8.15 6.13
CA MET A 1 -16.93 6.84 6.80
C MET A 1 -16.94 5.75 5.74
N CYS A 2 -15.79 5.27 5.31
CA CYS A 2 -15.69 4.08 4.47
C CYS A 2 -15.91 2.86 5.34
N LYS A 3 -17.08 2.23 5.19
CA LYS A 3 -17.33 0.92 5.76
C LYS A 3 -16.37 -0.06 5.10
N ASN A 4 -15.43 -0.59 5.88
CA ASN A 4 -14.59 -1.72 5.53
C ASN A 4 -15.45 -2.89 5.06
N LYS A 5 -15.72 -2.96 3.77
CA LYS A 5 -16.05 -4.22 3.13
C LYS A 5 -14.73 -4.75 2.59
N ASN A 6 -14.14 -5.67 3.33
CA ASN A 6 -13.03 -6.48 2.86
C ASN A 6 -13.50 -7.25 1.63
N PHE A 7 -13.33 -6.68 0.46
CA PHE A 7 -13.48 -7.41 -0.79
C PHE A 7 -12.22 -8.24 -1.02
N PHE A 8 -12.13 -9.36 -0.31
CA PHE A 8 -11.21 -10.41 -0.71
C PHE A 8 -11.82 -11.10 -1.94
N LYS A 9 -11.27 -10.89 -3.12
CA LYS A 9 -11.53 -11.80 -4.23
C LYS A 9 -10.72 -13.07 -3.99
N TYR A 10 -11.41 -14.15 -3.67
CA TYR A 10 -10.83 -15.48 -3.72
C TYR A 10 -10.78 -15.92 -5.17
N PHE A 11 -9.74 -16.57 -5.55
CA PHE A 11 -9.70 -17.37 -6.76
C PHE A 11 -9.25 -18.78 -6.41
N LEU A 12 -9.71 -19.71 -7.17
CA LEU A 12 -9.37 -21.10 -7.04
C LEU A 12 -8.36 -21.46 -8.13
N GLU A 13 -7.35 -22.23 -7.78
CA GLU A 13 -6.38 -22.76 -8.72
C GLU A 13 -6.43 -24.27 -8.68
N LYS A 14 -6.50 -24.89 -9.85
CA LYS A 14 -6.33 -26.32 -10.02
C LYS A 14 -5.44 -26.57 -11.24
N ASP A 15 -4.42 -27.41 -11.08
CA ASP A 15 -3.46 -27.78 -12.12
C ASP A 15 -2.83 -26.56 -12.83
N GLY A 16 -2.53 -25.48 -12.07
CA GLY A 16 -1.94 -24.25 -12.57
C GLY A 16 -2.90 -23.31 -13.33
N ARG A 17 -4.21 -23.61 -13.33
CA ARG A 17 -5.23 -22.76 -13.98
C ARG A 17 -6.07 -22.04 -12.93
N GLU A 18 -6.16 -20.72 -13.10
CA GLU A 18 -7.04 -19.89 -12.28
C GLU A 18 -8.50 -20.07 -12.72
N VAL A 19 -9.38 -20.25 -11.74
CA VAL A 19 -10.83 -20.34 -11.93
C VAL A 19 -11.49 -19.26 -11.09
N LYS A 20 -12.40 -18.49 -11.69
CA LYS A 20 -12.99 -17.31 -11.04
C LYS A 20 -14.25 -17.67 -10.24
N MET A 21 -14.53 -16.89 -9.19
CA MET A 21 -15.83 -16.95 -8.50
C MET A 21 -16.95 -16.61 -9.48
N GLY A 22 -18.00 -17.42 -9.46
CA GLY A 22 -19.13 -17.32 -10.40
C GLY A 22 -18.97 -18.17 -11.65
N ASP A 23 -17.80 -18.77 -11.91
CA ASP A 23 -17.64 -19.73 -13.01
C ASP A 23 -18.28 -21.08 -12.67
N ASP A 24 -18.87 -21.71 -13.68
CA ASP A 24 -19.37 -23.09 -13.56
C ASP A 24 -18.26 -24.06 -13.90
N ILE A 25 -18.02 -25.00 -12.99
CA ILE A 25 -17.01 -26.05 -13.17
C ILE A 25 -17.67 -27.44 -13.19
N LYS A 26 -17.06 -28.34 -13.97
CA LYS A 26 -17.40 -29.75 -13.94
C LYS A 26 -16.33 -30.51 -13.17
N LEU A 27 -16.76 -31.14 -12.09
CA LEU A 27 -15.93 -32.07 -11.32
C LEU A 27 -16.21 -33.47 -11.75
N THR A 28 -15.15 -34.23 -12.04
CA THR A 28 -15.25 -35.65 -12.34
C THR A 28 -14.75 -36.44 -11.15
N GLN A 29 -15.58 -37.26 -10.59
CA GLN A 29 -15.22 -38.16 -9.51
C GLN A 29 -15.39 -39.61 -9.99
N LYS A 30 -14.40 -40.45 -9.69
CA LYS A 30 -14.54 -41.90 -9.85
C LYS A 30 -15.15 -42.46 -8.57
N GLU A 31 -16.24 -43.13 -8.70
CA GLU A 31 -16.82 -43.91 -7.62
C GLU A 31 -16.71 -45.40 -7.96
N GLU A 32 -16.17 -46.20 -7.03
CA GLU A 32 -16.24 -47.64 -7.12
C GLU A 32 -17.68 -48.11 -6.81
N THR A 33 -18.32 -48.66 -7.78
CA THR A 33 -19.64 -49.26 -7.60
C THR A 33 -19.55 -50.77 -7.69
N PRO A 34 -20.54 -51.55 -7.18
CA PRO A 34 -20.56 -53.00 -7.29
C PRO A 34 -20.52 -53.53 -8.73
N LEU A 35 -20.77 -52.68 -9.70
CA LEU A 35 -20.82 -53.00 -11.14
C LEU A 35 -19.54 -52.47 -11.89
N GLY A 36 -18.57 -51.91 -11.17
CA GLY A 36 -17.34 -51.32 -11.74
C GLY A 36 -17.23 -49.82 -11.47
N ASP A 37 -16.12 -49.22 -11.91
CA ASP A 37 -15.87 -47.79 -11.73
C ASP A 37 -16.88 -46.95 -12.49
N ALA A 38 -17.61 -46.10 -11.78
CA ALA A 38 -18.50 -45.11 -12.37
C ALA A 38 -17.79 -43.71 -12.35
N ILE A 39 -17.92 -43.00 -13.47
CA ILE A 39 -17.46 -41.61 -13.57
C ILE A 39 -18.67 -40.71 -13.37
N ILE A 40 -18.70 -40.02 -12.22
CA ILE A 40 -19.74 -39.04 -11.92
C ILE A 40 -19.23 -37.67 -12.24
N SER A 41 -19.96 -36.92 -13.06
CA SER A 41 -19.67 -35.52 -13.35
C SER A 41 -20.62 -34.63 -12.56
N ILE A 42 -20.10 -33.83 -11.65
CA ILE A 42 -20.85 -32.86 -10.87
C ILE A 42 -20.56 -31.49 -11.43
N SER A 43 -21.59 -30.77 -11.85
CA SER A 43 -21.48 -29.35 -12.19
C SER A 43 -21.81 -28.53 -10.96
N MET A 44 -20.95 -27.58 -10.61
CA MET A 44 -21.21 -26.63 -9.52
C MET A 44 -20.63 -25.24 -9.83
N THR A 45 -21.30 -24.23 -9.34
CA THR A 45 -20.83 -22.86 -9.42
C THR A 45 -19.83 -22.61 -8.29
N ILE A 46 -18.79 -21.86 -8.58
CA ILE A 46 -17.79 -21.46 -7.58
C ILE A 46 -18.35 -20.32 -6.76
N ASP A 47 -18.80 -20.62 -5.55
CA ASP A 47 -19.28 -19.67 -4.56
C ASP A 47 -18.70 -19.97 -3.18
N GLU A 48 -18.95 -19.07 -2.20
CA GLU A 48 -18.41 -19.20 -0.85
C GLU A 48 -18.91 -20.47 -0.15
N ASP A 49 -20.13 -20.91 -0.43
CA ASP A 49 -20.76 -22.08 0.21
C ASP A 49 -20.16 -23.40 -0.28
N ASN A 50 -19.57 -23.39 -1.48
CA ASN A 50 -18.98 -24.57 -2.11
C ASN A 50 -17.46 -24.69 -1.94
N ILE A 51 -16.79 -23.69 -1.36
CA ILE A 51 -15.32 -23.66 -1.21
C ILE A 51 -14.78 -24.93 -0.53
N GLU A 52 -15.40 -25.38 0.56
CA GLU A 52 -14.95 -26.59 1.27
C GLU A 52 -15.01 -27.85 0.41
N LYS A 53 -16.04 -27.97 -0.41
CA LYS A 53 -16.20 -29.10 -1.35
C LYS A 53 -15.13 -29.05 -2.43
N LEU A 54 -14.84 -27.84 -2.95
CA LEU A 54 -13.83 -27.63 -3.99
C LEU A 54 -12.41 -27.96 -3.49
N VAL A 55 -12.10 -27.60 -2.24
CA VAL A 55 -10.83 -27.95 -1.61
C VAL A 55 -10.65 -29.47 -1.50
N LYS A 56 -11.70 -30.21 -1.15
CA LYS A 56 -11.69 -31.69 -1.13
C LYS A 56 -11.40 -32.30 -2.51
N HIS A 57 -11.74 -31.58 -3.58
CA HIS A 57 -11.46 -31.98 -4.97
C HIS A 57 -10.14 -31.43 -5.53
N GLY A 58 -9.23 -30.98 -4.66
CA GLY A 58 -7.88 -30.58 -5.03
C GLY A 58 -7.75 -29.15 -5.53
N PHE A 59 -8.77 -28.31 -5.31
CA PHE A 59 -8.63 -26.87 -5.56
C PHE A 59 -7.90 -26.19 -4.41
N VAL A 60 -6.98 -25.30 -4.75
CA VAL A 60 -6.27 -24.47 -3.78
C VAL A 60 -6.93 -23.09 -3.76
N VAL A 61 -7.47 -22.71 -2.61
CA VAL A 61 -8.04 -21.36 -2.41
C VAL A 61 -6.88 -20.38 -2.26
N LYS A 62 -6.68 -19.52 -3.23
CA LYS A 62 -5.73 -18.41 -3.15
C LYS A 62 -6.51 -17.13 -2.90
N LYS A 63 -6.10 -16.41 -1.87
CA LYS A 63 -6.60 -15.10 -1.55
C LYS A 63 -5.88 -14.09 -2.43
N ARG A 64 -6.58 -13.55 -3.42
CA ARG A 64 -6.08 -12.36 -4.10
C ARG A 64 -6.37 -11.20 -3.15
N ILE A 65 -5.33 -10.68 -2.51
CA ILE A 65 -5.41 -9.33 -2.00
C ILE A 65 -5.63 -8.48 -3.26
N GLN A 66 -6.87 -8.07 -3.51
CA GLN A 66 -7.02 -6.96 -4.43
C GLN A 66 -6.25 -5.84 -3.74
N ASP A 67 -5.10 -5.51 -4.32
CA ASP A 67 -4.54 -4.19 -4.15
C ASP A 67 -5.65 -3.25 -4.63
N CYS A 68 -6.52 -2.85 -3.70
CA CYS A 68 -7.08 -1.52 -3.82
C CYS A 68 -5.82 -0.69 -3.90
N GLU A 69 -5.50 -0.18 -5.08
CA GLU A 69 -4.46 0.82 -5.22
C GLU A 69 -4.70 1.79 -4.07
N LYS A 70 -3.88 1.70 -3.04
CA LYS A 70 -4.03 2.55 -1.87
C LYS A 70 -3.74 3.93 -2.40
N LYS A 71 -4.82 4.65 -2.74
CA LYS A 71 -4.70 5.98 -3.27
C LYS A 71 -3.94 6.82 -2.25
N ILE A 72 -2.83 7.37 -2.68
CA ILE A 72 -2.02 8.27 -1.85
C ILE A 72 -2.93 9.42 -1.42
N PRO A 73 -3.12 9.68 -0.11
CA PRO A 73 -3.89 10.83 0.33
C PRO A 73 -3.25 12.11 -0.20
N ASP A 74 -4.05 12.94 -0.86
CA ASP A 74 -3.61 14.18 -1.50
C ASP A 74 -3.78 15.42 -0.62
N ASP A 75 -4.23 15.23 0.62
CA ASP A 75 -4.43 16.28 1.61
C ASP A 75 -3.29 16.32 2.64
N MET A 76 -2.60 17.45 2.72
CA MET A 76 -1.55 17.71 3.71
C MET A 76 -2.05 17.50 5.16
N TYR A 77 -3.29 17.87 5.46
CA TYR A 77 -3.88 17.74 6.81
C TYR A 77 -4.04 16.27 7.25
N TYR A 78 -4.15 15.34 6.32
CA TYR A 78 -4.10 13.92 6.63
C TYR A 78 -2.75 13.55 7.29
N TYR A 79 -1.66 14.06 6.78
CA TYR A 79 -0.31 13.78 7.31
C TYR A 79 -0.04 14.53 8.62
N ILE A 80 -0.59 15.74 8.78
CA ILE A 80 -0.57 16.44 10.07
C ILE A 80 -1.29 15.63 11.15
N ARG A 81 -2.40 15.01 10.83
CA ARG A 81 -3.13 14.12 11.77
C ARG A 81 -2.30 12.91 12.16
N ARG A 82 -1.67 12.26 11.19
CA ARG A 82 -0.74 11.15 11.48
C ARG A 82 0.41 11.57 12.37
N LEU A 83 0.96 12.75 12.13
CA LEU A 83 2.01 13.31 12.97
C LEU A 83 1.52 13.57 14.41
N ALA A 84 0.30 14.09 14.56
CA ALA A 84 -0.35 14.30 15.85
C ALA A 84 -0.50 12.98 16.63
N ASP A 85 -1.04 11.95 15.97
CA ASP A 85 -1.21 10.62 16.56
C ASP A 85 0.13 10.03 17.02
N LYS A 86 1.19 10.19 16.22
CA LYS A 86 2.53 9.69 16.52
C LYS A 86 3.20 10.42 17.67
N LEU A 87 2.95 11.73 17.79
CA LEU A 87 3.49 12.56 18.88
C LEU A 87 2.60 12.53 20.13
N GLU A 88 1.47 11.83 20.10
CA GLU A 88 0.45 11.82 21.14
C GLU A 88 -0.05 13.25 21.47
N TRP A 89 -0.10 14.10 20.45
CA TRP A 89 -0.55 15.48 20.56
C TRP A 89 -1.99 15.63 20.09
N HIS A 90 -2.69 16.62 20.67
CA HIS A 90 -4.00 17.00 20.13
C HIS A 90 -3.84 17.55 18.71
N TYR A 91 -4.76 17.18 17.80
CA TYR A 91 -4.70 17.56 16.39
C TYR A 91 -4.57 19.07 16.18
N ASP A 92 -5.43 19.87 16.85
CA ASP A 92 -5.42 21.33 16.72
C ASP A 92 -4.10 21.95 17.20
N THR A 93 -3.50 21.38 18.24
CA THR A 93 -2.16 21.78 18.71
C THR A 93 -1.11 21.50 17.64
N THR A 94 -1.16 20.34 16.99
CA THR A 94 -0.22 19.98 15.93
C THR A 94 -0.38 20.89 14.73
N VAL A 95 -1.61 21.18 14.31
CA VAL A 95 -1.89 22.16 13.23
C VAL A 95 -1.32 23.52 13.59
N TYR A 96 -1.54 24.01 14.80
CA TYR A 96 -1.02 25.28 15.26
C TYR A 96 0.52 25.31 15.23
N VAL A 97 1.18 24.27 15.75
CA VAL A 97 2.64 24.16 15.75
C VAL A 97 3.21 24.13 14.35
N ILE A 98 2.64 23.34 13.45
CA ILE A 98 3.07 23.27 12.04
C ILE A 98 2.90 24.64 11.38
N ASN A 99 1.81 25.36 11.58
CA ASN A 99 1.60 26.69 11.05
C ASN A 99 2.60 27.71 11.61
N CYS A 100 2.89 27.66 12.91
CA CYS A 100 3.95 28.49 13.48
C CYS A 100 5.32 28.17 12.88
N MET A 101 5.65 26.89 12.70
CA MET A 101 6.91 26.46 12.08
C MET A 101 6.97 26.88 10.60
N ARG A 102 5.86 26.83 9.87
CA ARG A 102 5.76 27.31 8.49
C ARG A 102 6.20 28.77 8.37
N HIS A 103 5.84 29.62 9.32
CA HIS A 103 6.20 31.05 9.30
C HIS A 103 7.63 31.31 9.75
N VAL A 104 8.17 30.53 10.69
CA VAL A 104 9.48 30.79 11.30
C VAL A 104 10.58 29.95 10.65
N MET A 105 10.30 28.70 10.35
CA MET A 105 11.24 27.70 9.82
C MET A 105 10.56 26.80 8.78
N PRO A 106 10.13 27.36 7.61
CA PRO A 106 9.31 26.62 6.65
C PRO A 106 9.99 25.35 6.13
N ALA A 107 11.31 25.36 5.96
CA ALA A 107 12.06 24.17 5.53
C ALA A 107 11.96 23.01 6.53
N ILE A 108 11.89 23.31 7.84
CA ILE A 108 11.72 22.26 8.86
C ILE A 108 10.30 21.70 8.83
N ALA A 109 9.27 22.56 8.73
CA ALA A 109 7.88 22.10 8.59
C ALA A 109 7.72 21.22 7.34
N PHE A 110 8.31 21.62 6.23
CA PHE A 110 8.33 20.85 4.99
C PHE A 110 8.97 19.47 5.17
N GLN A 111 10.16 19.40 5.77
CA GLN A 111 10.86 18.13 6.00
C GLN A 111 10.11 17.20 6.97
N MET A 112 9.47 17.73 8.00
CA MET A 112 8.64 16.92 8.90
C MET A 112 7.47 16.26 8.18
N LEU A 113 6.75 17.01 7.35
CA LEU A 113 5.63 16.48 6.59
C LEU A 113 6.08 15.55 5.47
N LEU A 114 7.16 15.85 4.76
CA LEU A 114 7.76 14.94 3.78
C LEU A 114 8.09 13.59 4.40
N LYS A 115 8.63 13.59 5.62
CA LYS A 115 8.96 12.35 6.32
C LYS A 115 7.72 11.53 6.63
N GLU A 116 6.62 12.15 7.07
CA GLU A 116 5.37 11.43 7.30
C GLU A 116 4.75 10.88 6.02
N ILE A 117 4.87 11.62 4.91
CA ILE A 117 4.44 11.15 3.58
C ILE A 117 5.28 9.94 3.14
N ALA A 118 6.60 10.04 3.25
CA ALA A 118 7.52 8.95 2.89
C ALA A 118 7.23 7.68 3.71
N LEU A 119 7.06 7.81 5.02
CA LEU A 119 6.70 6.70 5.90
C LEU A 119 5.34 6.09 5.55
N TRP A 120 4.37 6.93 5.18
CA TRP A 120 3.07 6.42 4.76
C TRP A 120 3.19 5.61 3.47
N MET A 121 3.96 6.11 2.48
CA MET A 121 4.19 5.43 1.21
C MET A 121 4.92 4.10 1.43
N GLU A 122 5.98 4.09 2.22
CA GLU A 122 6.72 2.88 2.59
C GLU A 122 5.79 1.82 3.23
N GLN A 123 4.91 2.24 4.14
CA GLN A 123 4.00 1.32 4.85
C GLN A 123 2.83 0.81 4.01
N ASN A 124 2.45 1.54 2.95
CA ASN A 124 1.21 1.28 2.24
C ASN A 124 1.37 0.95 0.75
N LEU A 125 2.45 1.39 0.12
CA LEU A 125 2.70 1.19 -1.31
C LEU A 125 3.88 0.26 -1.57
N ASP A 126 4.90 0.33 -0.73
CA ASP A 126 6.11 -0.46 -0.90
C ASP A 126 6.00 -1.75 -0.10
N ASP A 127 6.22 -2.86 -0.74
CA ASP A 127 6.18 -4.18 -0.09
C ASP A 127 7.38 -4.43 0.83
N LYS A 128 8.39 -3.59 0.74
CA LYS A 128 9.62 -3.73 1.51
C LYS A 128 10.10 -2.36 2.02
N PRO A 129 10.55 -2.30 3.28
CA PRO A 129 11.25 -1.13 3.79
C PRO A 129 12.50 -0.87 2.95
N ILE A 130 12.84 0.41 2.77
CA ILE A 130 14.06 0.81 2.07
C ILE A 130 15.27 0.20 2.78
N ALA A 131 15.97 -0.71 2.10
CA ALA A 131 17.08 -1.42 2.68
C ALA A 131 18.36 -0.57 2.68
N LYS A 132 19.34 -0.99 3.46
CA LYS A 132 20.67 -0.40 3.45
C LYS A 132 21.31 -0.64 2.08
N ASN A 133 21.88 0.40 1.47
CA ASN A 133 22.51 0.41 0.14
C ASN A 133 21.55 0.47 -1.06
N GLU A 134 20.28 0.70 -0.86
CA GLU A 134 19.37 0.94 -1.96
C GLU A 134 19.45 2.38 -2.48
N ALA A 135 19.14 2.55 -3.76
CA ALA A 135 18.97 3.86 -4.36
C ALA A 135 17.66 4.46 -3.87
N VAL A 136 17.72 5.69 -3.42
CA VAL A 136 16.56 6.44 -2.93
C VAL A 136 16.49 7.80 -3.57
N PHE A 137 15.31 8.38 -3.54
CA PHE A 137 15.06 9.75 -3.96
C PHE A 137 14.79 10.61 -2.73
N TYR A 138 15.37 11.80 -2.69
CA TYR A 138 15.24 12.73 -1.56
C TYR A 138 15.26 14.17 -2.06
N PHE A 139 14.80 15.09 -1.23
CA PHE A 139 14.85 16.52 -1.54
C PHE A 139 16.13 17.13 -1.00
N ASP A 140 16.87 17.80 -1.88
CA ASP A 140 17.93 18.70 -1.46
C ASP A 140 17.30 19.94 -0.81
N ILE A 141 17.53 20.11 0.48
CA ILE A 141 16.94 21.19 1.28
C ILE A 141 17.43 22.57 0.88
N THR A 142 18.53 22.67 0.13
CA THR A 142 19.10 23.95 -0.28
C THR A 142 18.42 24.53 -1.52
N ASN A 143 17.87 23.69 -2.39
CA ASN A 143 17.31 24.11 -3.67
C ASN A 143 15.98 23.43 -4.02
N GLY A 144 15.46 22.55 -3.17
CA GLY A 144 14.21 21.83 -3.37
C GLY A 144 14.23 20.78 -4.48
N LYS A 145 15.37 20.49 -5.10
CA LYS A 145 15.45 19.51 -6.17
C LYS A 145 15.37 18.08 -5.64
N ILE A 146 14.71 17.24 -6.40
CA ILE A 146 14.71 15.80 -6.14
C ILE A 146 16.03 15.23 -6.64
N CYS A 147 16.79 14.63 -5.74
CA CYS A 147 18.07 14.01 -5.99
C CYS A 147 17.98 12.50 -5.81
N ARG A 148 18.81 11.78 -6.56
CA ARG A 148 18.99 10.33 -6.39
C ARG A 148 20.28 10.09 -5.60
N GLY A 149 20.23 9.24 -4.61
CA GLY A 149 21.40 8.83 -3.84
C GLY A 149 21.26 7.42 -3.30
N TYR A 150 22.27 6.99 -2.57
CA TYR A 150 22.24 5.71 -1.89
C TYR A 150 22.16 5.94 -0.38
N THR A 151 21.42 5.10 0.31
CA THR A 151 21.22 5.21 1.77
C THR A 151 22.52 5.28 2.56
N GLN A 152 23.61 4.68 2.07
CA GLN A 152 24.96 4.76 2.68
C GLN A 152 25.62 6.12 2.53
N GLY A 153 25.36 6.84 1.44
CA GLY A 153 25.96 8.14 1.15
C GLY A 153 25.29 9.31 1.86
N ILE A 154 24.08 9.10 2.36
CA ILE A 154 23.27 10.12 3.02
C ILE A 154 23.60 10.12 4.50
N LYS A 155 24.40 11.09 4.93
CA LYS A 155 24.66 11.29 6.37
C LYS A 155 23.33 11.54 7.09
N ASN A 156 23.08 10.78 8.17
CA ASN A 156 21.83 10.87 8.94
C ASN A 156 20.57 10.52 8.13
N PHE A 157 20.63 9.46 7.35
CA PHE A 157 19.49 8.95 6.56
C PHE A 157 18.16 8.90 7.34
N SER A 158 18.23 8.59 8.64
CA SER A 158 17.05 8.55 9.52
C SER A 158 16.35 9.90 9.71
N THR A 159 17.03 11.02 9.38
CA THR A 159 16.49 12.39 9.51
C THR A 159 15.87 12.92 8.22
N PHE A 160 16.19 12.31 7.07
CA PHE A 160 15.68 12.73 5.77
C PHE A 160 14.44 11.91 5.36
N ALA A 161 13.55 12.57 4.61
CA ALA A 161 12.51 11.87 3.87
C ALA A 161 13.14 11.19 2.65
N ALA A 162 13.01 9.88 2.54
CA ALA A 162 13.51 9.12 1.42
C ALA A 162 12.37 8.35 0.77
N PHE A 163 12.36 8.31 -0.55
CA PHE A 163 11.33 7.68 -1.37
C PHE A 163 11.95 6.58 -2.20
N SER A 164 11.23 5.48 -2.39
CA SER A 164 11.64 4.34 -3.20
C SER A 164 11.70 4.67 -4.70
N SER A 165 10.90 5.65 -5.16
CA SER A 165 10.85 6.08 -6.55
C SER A 165 10.81 7.60 -6.70
N GLN A 166 11.21 8.09 -7.88
CA GLN A 166 11.07 9.50 -8.21
C GLN A 166 9.60 9.92 -8.25
N GLU A 167 8.71 9.06 -8.73
CA GLU A 167 7.27 9.30 -8.80
C GLU A 167 6.69 9.55 -7.40
N HIS A 168 7.10 8.78 -6.39
CA HIS A 168 6.70 8.99 -5.01
C HIS A 168 7.18 10.34 -4.46
N ALA A 169 8.41 10.73 -4.78
CA ALA A 169 8.95 12.03 -4.40
C ALA A 169 8.20 13.20 -5.07
N GLU A 170 7.91 13.10 -6.37
CA GLU A 170 7.12 14.10 -7.10
C GLU A 170 5.68 14.20 -6.54
N LYS A 171 5.07 13.07 -6.19
CA LYS A 171 3.75 13.06 -5.57
C LYS A 171 3.76 13.73 -4.20
N ALA A 172 4.79 13.48 -3.40
CA ALA A 172 4.95 14.15 -2.11
C ALA A 172 5.12 15.67 -2.26
N LYS A 173 5.85 16.11 -3.28
CA LYS A 173 5.98 17.53 -3.65
C LYS A 173 4.63 18.14 -4.01
N GLU A 174 3.80 17.44 -4.79
CA GLU A 174 2.47 17.93 -5.16
C GLU A 174 1.54 18.07 -3.95
N ILE A 175 1.58 17.11 -3.01
CA ILE A 175 0.83 17.17 -1.75
C ILE A 175 1.21 18.39 -0.92
N LEU A 176 2.50 18.74 -0.90
CA LEU A 176 3.06 19.87 -0.13
C LEU A 176 3.33 21.10 -1.00
N LYS A 177 2.68 21.23 -2.15
CA LYS A 177 2.96 22.25 -3.17
C LYS A 177 2.95 23.67 -2.63
N GLU A 178 1.98 24.02 -1.81
CA GLU A 178 1.92 25.37 -1.22
C GLU A 178 3.16 25.65 -0.38
N LEU A 179 3.48 24.75 0.53
CA LEU A 179 4.66 24.89 1.41
C LEU A 179 5.97 24.85 0.62
N TYR A 180 6.03 24.02 -0.43
CA TYR A 180 7.17 23.97 -1.32
C TYR A 180 7.39 25.31 -2.03
N ASN A 181 6.33 25.92 -2.56
CA ASN A 181 6.41 27.21 -3.27
C ASN A 181 6.78 28.37 -2.34
N GLU A 182 6.42 28.31 -1.08
CA GLU A 182 6.83 29.32 -0.09
C GLU A 182 8.33 29.29 0.20
N ILE A 183 8.98 28.13 0.02
CA ILE A 183 10.40 27.94 0.32
C ILE A 183 11.27 28.16 -0.91
N TYR A 184 10.83 27.65 -2.07
CA TYR A 184 11.63 27.48 -3.27
C TYR A 184 11.05 28.16 -4.52
N GLY A 185 9.85 28.77 -4.41
CA GLY A 185 9.09 29.40 -5.50
C GLY A 185 9.46 30.82 -5.84
#